data_be3405c7fdec6bae7d50b6c1b3aa028a
#
_entry.id   be3405c7fdec6bae7d50b6c1b3aa028a
#
_cell.length_a   1.000
_cell.length_b   1.000
_cell.length_c   1.000
_cell.angle_alpha   90.00
_cell.angle_beta   90.00
_cell.angle_gamma   90.00
#
_symmetry.space_group_name_H-M   'P 1'
#
loop_
_entity.id
_entity.type
_entity.pdbx_description
1 polymer ?
#
loop_
_entity_poly.entity_id
_entity_poly.type
_entity_poly.pdbx_seq_one_letter_code
_entity_poly.pdbx_strand_id
1 'polypeptide(L)'
;SVVWISNLKVLCKGIYDPNNSSSNTESSLSKIDPWDMELDWNITLSNIYNAQNLVSDVSDSKYFFTAINGVYQMNNDGTSISQKINFTSDILETSIESYAVNDTTIGYANMLFVNDAIGANNTIYKYNLATSTFCDTIIVDSPVKDINFY
;
A
#
# COMPACT_ATOMS: atom_id res chain seq x y z
N SER A 1 12.09 -25.16 -5.12
CA SER A 1 12.64 -23.81 -5.37
C SER A 1 12.95 -23.17 -4.02
N VAL A 2 14.18 -22.76 -3.79
CA VAL A 2 14.55 -22.00 -2.59
C VAL A 2 14.29 -20.54 -2.92
N VAL A 3 13.31 -19.94 -2.24
CA VAL A 3 13.09 -18.48 -2.29
C VAL A 3 13.97 -17.88 -1.22
N TRP A 4 14.94 -17.07 -1.62
CA TRP A 4 15.75 -16.31 -0.69
C TRP A 4 14.96 -15.05 -0.27
N ILE A 5 14.47 -15.05 0.96
CA ILE A 5 13.84 -13.88 1.55
C ILE A 5 14.92 -13.10 2.29
N SER A 6 15.30 -11.96 1.77
CA SER A 6 16.35 -11.13 2.37
C SER A 6 15.91 -10.40 3.64
N ASN A 7 14.61 -10.20 3.81
CA ASN A 7 14.03 -9.58 5.02
C ASN A 7 12.51 -9.81 5.05
N LEU A 8 11.94 -9.81 6.26
CA LEU A 8 10.52 -9.88 6.49
C LEU A 8 10.00 -8.50 6.94
N LYS A 9 8.97 -8.00 6.27
CA LYS A 9 8.26 -6.79 6.68
C LYS A 9 6.93 -7.16 7.28
N VAL A 10 6.63 -6.60 8.44
CA VAL A 10 5.38 -6.82 9.17
C VAL A 10 4.69 -5.49 9.39
N LEU A 11 3.60 -5.27 8.66
CA LEU A 11 2.74 -4.11 8.83
C LEU A 11 1.69 -4.40 9.90
N CYS A 12 1.68 -3.61 10.96
CA CYS A 12 0.70 -3.67 12.03
C CYS A 12 -0.34 -2.58 11.83
N LYS A 13 -1.59 -3.00 11.75
CA LYS A 13 -2.74 -2.14 11.42
C LYS A 13 -3.00 -1.03 12.46
N GLY A 14 -2.67 -1.26 13.74
CA GLY A 14 -3.13 -0.41 14.83
C GLY A 14 -4.62 -0.60 15.13
N ILE A 15 -5.16 0.29 15.94
CA ILE A 15 -6.60 0.36 16.27
C ILE A 15 -7.14 1.67 15.75
N TYR A 16 -8.26 1.62 15.04
CA TYR A 16 -9.00 2.80 14.63
C TYR A 16 -10.48 2.67 14.96
N ASP A 17 -10.97 3.59 15.78
CA ASP A 17 -12.39 3.76 16.09
C ASP A 17 -12.78 5.22 15.83
N PRO A 18 -13.60 5.51 14.80
CA PRO A 18 -14.02 6.87 14.49
C PRO A 18 -14.87 7.52 15.58
N ASN A 19 -15.49 6.71 16.45
CA ASN A 19 -16.36 7.19 17.53
C ASN A 19 -15.61 7.38 18.86
N ASN A 20 -14.39 6.83 18.98
CA ASN A 20 -13.59 6.91 20.19
C ASN A 20 -12.11 7.10 19.87
N SER A 21 -11.74 8.32 19.55
CA SER A 21 -10.36 8.66 19.15
C SER A 21 -9.32 8.39 20.26
N SER A 22 -9.73 8.35 21.52
CA SER A 22 -8.82 8.06 22.64
C SER A 22 -8.33 6.61 22.69
N SER A 23 -9.01 5.70 22.02
CA SER A 23 -8.61 4.29 21.89
C SER A 23 -7.75 4.01 20.65
N ASN A 24 -7.58 5.00 19.77
CA ASN A 24 -6.83 4.80 18.54
C ASN A 24 -5.35 4.62 18.81
N THR A 25 -4.76 3.62 18.14
CA THR A 25 -3.31 3.41 18.11
C THR A 25 -2.81 3.51 16.68
N GLU A 26 -1.72 4.23 16.49
CA GLU A 26 -1.08 4.38 15.20
C GLU A 26 -0.61 3.03 14.65
N SER A 27 -0.61 2.92 13.34
CA SER A 27 -0.04 1.77 12.65
C SER A 27 1.47 1.75 12.81
N SER A 28 2.09 0.59 12.63
CA SER A 28 3.54 0.46 12.67
C SER A 28 4.06 -0.51 11.63
N LEU A 29 5.31 -0.38 11.26
CA LEU A 29 6.01 -1.30 10.38
C LEU A 29 7.29 -1.77 11.04
N SER A 30 7.52 -3.09 10.99
CA SER A 30 8.72 -3.74 11.50
C SER A 30 9.47 -4.41 10.36
N LYS A 31 10.80 -4.36 10.42
CA LYS A 31 11.67 -5.22 9.62
C LYS A 31 12.30 -6.26 10.54
N ILE A 32 12.23 -7.51 10.14
CA ILE A 32 12.72 -8.66 10.88
C ILE A 32 13.70 -9.42 9.98
N ASP A 33 14.85 -9.79 10.52
CA ASP A 33 15.72 -10.75 9.86
C ASP A 33 15.07 -12.15 9.93
N PRO A 34 14.78 -12.80 8.78
CA PRO A 34 14.10 -14.09 8.78
C PRO A 34 14.99 -15.26 9.22
N TRP A 35 16.31 -15.08 9.34
CA TRP A 35 17.25 -16.13 9.69
C TRP A 35 17.41 -16.34 11.19
N ASP A 36 17.52 -15.25 11.92
CA ASP A 36 17.66 -15.27 13.37
C ASP A 36 16.41 -14.77 14.12
N MET A 37 15.41 -14.28 13.36
CA MET A 37 14.17 -13.69 13.86
C MET A 37 14.41 -12.45 14.73
N GLU A 38 15.54 -11.77 14.54
CA GLU A 38 15.83 -10.52 15.23
C GLU A 38 15.13 -9.32 14.58
N LEU A 39 14.75 -8.37 15.40
CA LEU A 39 14.12 -7.13 14.96
C LEU A 39 15.21 -6.15 14.49
N ASP A 40 15.29 -5.91 13.19
CA ASP A 40 16.20 -4.92 12.63
C ASP A 40 15.79 -3.50 13.02
N TRP A 41 14.52 -3.18 12.81
CA TRP A 41 13.92 -1.91 13.19
C TRP A 41 12.39 -1.97 13.26
N ASN A 42 11.84 -1.05 14.04
CA ASN A 42 10.41 -0.78 14.12
C ASN A 42 10.17 0.71 14.02
N ILE A 43 9.18 1.11 13.24
CA ILE A 43 8.76 2.50 13.13
C ILE A 43 7.25 2.61 13.39
N THR A 44 6.87 3.66 14.10
CA THR A 44 5.48 4.08 14.22
C THR A 44 5.14 4.99 13.05
N LEU A 45 4.03 4.71 12.38
CA LEU A 45 3.53 5.50 11.25
C LEU A 45 2.68 6.66 11.81
N SER A 46 3.35 7.77 12.13
CA SER A 46 2.73 8.90 12.86
C SER A 46 1.51 9.45 12.14
N ASN A 47 0.38 9.53 12.86
CA ASN A 47 -0.93 9.95 12.37
C ASN A 47 -1.50 9.08 11.24
N ILE A 48 -1.02 7.86 11.08
CA ILE A 48 -1.52 6.88 10.12
C ILE A 48 -2.15 5.73 10.88
N TYR A 49 -3.42 5.50 10.60
CA TYR A 49 -4.26 4.50 11.26
C TYR A 49 -4.80 3.51 10.26
N ASN A 50 -5.03 2.28 10.70
CA ASN A 50 -5.65 1.24 9.89
C ASN A 50 -4.84 0.89 8.64
N ALA A 51 -3.49 0.90 8.73
CA ALA A 51 -2.64 0.56 7.59
C ALA A 51 -2.76 -0.92 7.21
N GLN A 52 -2.88 -1.19 5.91
CA GLN A 52 -3.11 -2.51 5.34
C GLN A 52 -2.40 -2.63 3.98
N ASN A 53 -2.40 -3.84 3.42
CA ASN A 53 -2.01 -4.10 2.02
C ASN A 53 -0.62 -3.55 1.67
N LEU A 54 0.41 -4.05 2.34
CA LEU A 54 1.79 -3.67 2.06
C LEU A 54 2.27 -4.33 0.76
N VAL A 55 2.66 -3.53 -0.21
CA VAL A 55 3.29 -4.01 -1.46
C VAL A 55 4.59 -3.25 -1.73
N SER A 56 5.56 -3.90 -2.38
CA SER A 56 6.78 -3.25 -2.84
C SER A 56 6.65 -2.78 -4.28
N ASP A 57 7.47 -1.82 -4.68
CA ASP A 57 7.72 -1.57 -6.09
C ASP A 57 8.57 -2.71 -6.70
N VAL A 58 8.64 -2.75 -8.03
CA VAL A 58 9.38 -3.80 -8.76
C VAL A 58 10.87 -3.84 -8.42
N SER A 59 11.44 -2.73 -7.96
CA SER A 59 12.84 -2.61 -7.56
C SER A 59 13.10 -2.90 -6.07
N ASP A 60 12.04 -3.16 -5.30
CA ASP A 60 12.06 -3.28 -3.84
C ASP A 60 12.72 -2.07 -3.14
N SER A 61 12.66 -0.91 -3.78
CA SER A 61 13.20 0.33 -3.22
C SER A 61 12.18 1.11 -2.40
N LYS A 62 10.90 0.88 -2.67
CA LYS A 62 9.78 1.54 -2.02
C LYS A 62 8.68 0.57 -1.65
N TYR A 63 7.98 0.92 -0.58
CA TYR A 63 6.76 0.23 -0.16
C TYR A 63 5.56 1.15 -0.30
N PHE A 64 4.43 0.57 -0.66
CA PHE A 64 3.13 1.21 -0.69
C PHE A 64 2.19 0.46 0.24
N PHE A 65 1.33 1.18 0.91
CA PHE A 65 0.30 0.61 1.76
C PHE A 65 -0.94 1.51 1.78
N THR A 66 -2.08 0.91 2.02
CA THR A 66 -3.33 1.65 2.23
C THR A 66 -3.48 2.02 3.69
N ALA A 67 -4.16 3.12 3.95
CA ALA A 67 -4.60 3.53 5.28
C ALA A 67 -5.97 4.20 5.16
N ILE A 68 -6.55 4.62 6.27
CA ILE A 68 -7.94 5.11 6.32
C ILE A 68 -8.26 6.22 5.33
N ASN A 69 -7.30 7.06 4.98
CA ASN A 69 -7.51 8.23 4.14
C ASN A 69 -6.73 8.20 2.82
N GLY A 70 -6.15 7.08 2.45
CA GLY A 70 -5.46 7.00 1.17
C GLY A 70 -4.37 5.95 1.04
N VAL A 71 -3.53 6.14 0.04
CA VAL A 71 -2.36 5.31 -0.20
C VAL A 71 -1.10 6.08 0.16
N TYR A 72 -0.23 5.42 0.88
CA TYR A 72 1.05 5.96 1.33
C TYR A 72 2.21 5.24 0.66
N GLN A 73 3.31 5.97 0.52
CA GLN A 73 4.60 5.46 0.07
C GLN A 73 5.65 5.70 1.15
N MET A 74 6.60 4.80 1.25
CA MET A 74 7.81 4.96 2.06
C MET A 74 9.00 4.31 1.36
N ASN A 75 10.22 4.69 1.73
CA ASN A 75 11.42 3.97 1.30
C ASN A 75 11.52 2.61 2.02
N ASN A 76 12.28 1.68 1.45
CA ASN A 76 12.44 0.35 2.03
C ASN A 76 13.18 0.33 3.38
N ASP A 77 13.88 1.40 3.72
CA ASP A 77 14.55 1.62 5.01
C ASP A 77 13.62 2.21 6.09
N GLY A 78 12.34 2.43 5.77
CA GLY A 78 11.37 3.01 6.68
C GLY A 78 11.31 4.54 6.69
N THR A 79 12.07 5.20 5.84
CA THR A 79 12.12 6.67 5.77
C THR A 79 11.20 7.26 4.71
N SER A 80 11.07 8.58 4.69
CA SER A 80 10.37 9.34 3.64
C SER A 80 8.91 8.92 3.42
N ILE A 81 8.16 8.77 4.49
CA ILE A 81 6.73 8.45 4.43
C ILE A 81 5.95 9.63 3.84
N SER A 82 5.18 9.39 2.80
CA SER A 82 4.35 10.41 2.16
C SER A 82 3.06 9.83 1.59
N GLN A 83 1.96 10.60 1.72
CA GLN A 83 0.70 10.24 1.07
C GLN A 83 0.79 10.48 -0.44
N LYS A 84 0.46 9.46 -1.23
CA LYS A 84 0.46 9.51 -2.70
C LYS A 84 -0.92 9.71 -3.29
N ILE A 85 -1.90 9.06 -2.71
CA ILE A 85 -3.29 9.17 -3.14
C ILE A 85 -4.09 9.52 -1.90
N ASN A 86 -4.85 10.61 -1.99
CA ASN A 86 -5.79 11.02 -0.95
C ASN A 86 -7.19 10.61 -1.38
N PHE A 87 -7.88 9.84 -0.54
CA PHE A 87 -9.27 9.52 -0.72
C PHE A 87 -10.13 10.42 0.19
N THR A 88 -11.22 10.92 -0.36
CA THR A 88 -12.13 11.83 0.37
C THR A 88 -13.09 11.10 1.30
N SER A 89 -13.13 9.77 1.23
CA SER A 89 -13.94 8.91 2.11
C SER A 89 -13.04 7.92 2.83
N ASP A 90 -13.42 7.55 4.04
CA ASP A 90 -12.73 6.51 4.81
C ASP A 90 -12.79 5.19 4.06
N ILE A 91 -11.65 4.74 3.55
CA ILE A 91 -11.52 3.47 2.85
C ILE A 91 -11.11 2.43 3.88
N LEU A 92 -12.06 1.62 4.31
CA LEU A 92 -11.83 0.60 5.33
C LEU A 92 -11.18 -0.67 4.77
N GLU A 93 -11.42 -0.97 3.51
CA GLU A 93 -10.85 -2.14 2.82
C GLU A 93 -10.49 -1.77 1.39
N THR A 94 -9.20 -1.73 1.08
CA THR A 94 -8.68 -1.61 -0.28
C THR A 94 -7.60 -2.64 -0.49
N SER A 95 -7.47 -3.10 -1.70
CA SER A 95 -6.34 -3.88 -2.17
C SER A 95 -5.48 -2.98 -3.06
N ILE A 96 -4.17 -3.12 -2.97
CA ILE A 96 -3.24 -2.46 -3.88
C ILE A 96 -2.23 -3.48 -4.41
N GLU A 97 -1.79 -3.26 -5.62
CA GLU A 97 -0.71 -4.04 -6.25
C GLU A 97 0.17 -3.11 -7.08
N SER A 98 1.46 -3.37 -7.12
CA SER A 98 2.38 -2.62 -7.96
C SER A 98 2.85 -3.45 -9.15
N TYR A 99 2.95 -2.83 -10.30
CA TYR A 99 3.37 -3.50 -11.53
C TYR A 99 4.22 -2.58 -12.40
N ALA A 100 5.32 -3.11 -12.96
CA ALA A 100 6.12 -2.38 -13.93
C ALA A 100 5.51 -2.52 -15.33
N VAL A 101 5.27 -1.38 -15.97
CA VAL A 101 4.74 -1.32 -17.34
C VAL A 101 5.76 -0.66 -18.24
N ASN A 102 6.07 -1.32 -19.36
CA ASN A 102 6.78 -0.69 -20.48
C ASN A 102 5.74 -0.31 -21.54
N ASP A 103 5.40 0.97 -21.57
CA ASP A 103 4.45 1.54 -22.52
C ASP A 103 5.18 2.59 -23.38
N THR A 104 5.01 2.51 -24.68
CA THR A 104 5.67 3.42 -25.63
C THR A 104 5.26 4.89 -25.46
N THR A 105 4.10 5.14 -24.87
CA THR A 105 3.59 6.49 -24.60
C THR A 105 4.14 7.08 -23.30
N ILE A 106 4.28 6.26 -22.26
CA ILE A 106 4.70 6.70 -20.92
C ILE A 106 6.09 6.21 -20.52
N GLY A 107 6.74 5.42 -21.38
CA GLY A 107 8.01 4.77 -21.09
C GLY A 107 7.86 3.63 -20.06
N TYR A 108 8.95 3.33 -19.38
CA TYR A 108 8.94 2.35 -18.29
C TYR A 108 8.51 3.04 -17.00
N ALA A 109 7.38 2.65 -16.44
CA ALA A 109 6.84 3.21 -15.22
C ALA A 109 6.27 2.14 -14.29
N ASN A 110 6.42 2.35 -13.00
CA ASN A 110 5.72 1.56 -12.00
C ASN A 110 4.26 2.02 -11.94
N MET A 111 3.34 1.08 -12.03
CA MET A 111 1.91 1.31 -11.88
C MET A 111 1.44 0.79 -10.54
N LEU A 112 0.61 1.56 -9.88
CA LEU A 112 -0.11 1.15 -8.68
C LEU A 112 -1.57 0.94 -9.06
N PHE A 113 -2.09 -0.24 -8.76
CA PHE A 113 -3.50 -0.56 -8.93
C PHE A 113 -4.17 -0.51 -7.56
N VAL A 114 -5.20 0.29 -7.43
CA VAL A 114 -5.91 0.52 -6.18
C VAL A 114 -7.38 0.21 -6.40
N ASN A 115 -7.92 -0.68 -5.59
CA ASN A 115 -9.33 -0.99 -5.57
C ASN A 115 -10.04 -0.18 -4.49
N ASP A 116 -11.15 0.45 -4.84
CA ASP A 116 -12.11 1.03 -3.90
C ASP A 116 -13.22 0.01 -3.63
N ALA A 117 -13.08 -0.73 -2.53
CA ALA A 117 -14.04 -1.76 -2.16
C ALA A 117 -15.32 -1.21 -1.49
N ILE A 118 -15.33 0.07 -1.14
CA ILE A 118 -16.45 0.70 -0.41
C ILE A 118 -17.32 1.53 -1.35
N GLY A 119 -16.73 2.03 -2.44
CA GLY A 119 -17.47 2.74 -3.47
C GLY A 119 -18.53 1.85 -4.13
N ALA A 120 -19.70 2.42 -4.41
CA ALA A 120 -20.80 1.72 -5.09
C ALA A 120 -20.43 1.19 -6.48
N ASN A 121 -19.24 1.44 -6.97
CA ASN A 121 -18.84 1.27 -8.35
C ASN A 121 -17.79 0.19 -8.61
N ASN A 122 -17.30 -0.53 -7.60
CA ASN A 122 -16.31 -1.61 -7.79
C ASN A 122 -15.21 -1.23 -8.78
N THR A 123 -14.49 -0.16 -8.47
CA THR A 123 -13.60 0.49 -9.40
C THR A 123 -12.15 0.18 -9.04
N ILE A 124 -11.35 -0.21 -10.04
CA ILE A 124 -9.91 -0.32 -9.93
C ILE A 124 -9.29 0.89 -10.62
N TYR A 125 -8.54 1.67 -9.87
CA TYR A 125 -7.79 2.81 -10.37
C TYR A 125 -6.37 2.41 -10.73
N LYS A 126 -5.92 2.80 -11.92
CA LYS A 126 -4.53 2.67 -12.34
C LYS A 126 -3.82 4.01 -12.15
N TYR A 127 -2.82 4.01 -11.30
CA TYR A 127 -2.04 5.20 -10.95
C TYR A 127 -0.60 5.06 -11.40
N ASN A 128 -0.10 6.04 -12.16
CA ASN A 128 1.29 6.09 -12.62
C ASN A 128 2.16 6.77 -11.57
N LEU A 129 3.08 6.01 -10.96
CA LEU A 129 3.96 6.51 -9.91
C LEU A 129 5.01 7.50 -10.40
N ALA A 130 5.40 7.42 -11.68
CA ALA A 130 6.39 8.34 -12.25
C ALA A 130 5.81 9.73 -12.50
N THR A 131 4.57 9.80 -12.98
CA THR A 131 3.88 11.08 -13.26
C THR A 131 3.00 11.55 -12.11
N SER A 132 2.78 10.70 -11.12
CA SER A 132 1.87 10.94 -9.99
C SER A 132 0.44 11.27 -10.43
N THR A 133 -0.07 10.56 -11.43
CA THR A 133 -1.41 10.77 -12.00
C THR A 133 -2.19 9.48 -12.16
N PHE A 134 -3.51 9.57 -12.04
CA PHE A 134 -4.39 8.50 -12.51
C PHE A 134 -4.37 8.47 -14.04
N CYS A 135 -4.20 7.29 -14.61
CA CYS A 135 -4.12 7.14 -16.07
C CYS A 135 -5.22 6.25 -16.63
N ASP A 136 -5.89 5.47 -15.81
CA ASP A 136 -6.99 4.60 -16.26
C ASP A 136 -7.88 4.16 -15.10
N THR A 137 -9.06 3.62 -15.44
CA THR A 137 -10.05 3.13 -14.50
C THR A 137 -10.74 1.91 -15.08
N ILE A 138 -10.78 0.82 -14.31
CA ILE A 138 -11.48 -0.41 -14.68
C ILE A 138 -12.69 -0.54 -13.77
N ILE A 139 -13.88 -0.66 -14.37
CA ILE A 139 -15.13 -0.92 -13.65
C ILE A 139 -15.43 -2.40 -13.77
N VAL A 140 -15.72 -3.05 -12.66
CA VAL A 140 -16.06 -4.47 -12.58
C VAL A 140 -17.45 -4.66 -11.96
N ASP A 141 -18.14 -5.73 -12.34
CA ASP A 141 -19.54 -5.97 -11.94
C ASP A 141 -19.69 -6.42 -10.48
N SER A 142 -18.60 -6.73 -9.80
CA SER A 142 -18.60 -7.25 -8.42
C SER A 142 -17.48 -6.63 -7.60
N PRO A 143 -17.64 -6.57 -6.26
CA PRO A 143 -16.58 -6.07 -5.38
C PRO A 143 -15.26 -6.84 -5.56
N VAL A 144 -14.20 -6.11 -5.83
CA VAL A 144 -12.85 -6.66 -5.92
C VAL A 144 -12.28 -6.75 -4.51
N LYS A 145 -11.90 -7.95 -4.08
CA LYS A 145 -11.29 -8.17 -2.77
C LYS A 145 -9.77 -8.15 -2.83
N ASP A 146 -9.21 -8.51 -3.99
CA ASP A 146 -7.78 -8.62 -4.17
C ASP A 146 -7.40 -8.43 -5.63
N ILE A 147 -6.19 -7.94 -5.88
CA ILE A 147 -5.60 -7.74 -7.21
C ILE A 147 -4.28 -8.50 -7.22
N ASN A 148 -4.14 -9.43 -8.17
CA ASN A 148 -2.92 -10.21 -8.33
C ASN A 148 -2.50 -10.23 -9.80
N PHE A 149 -1.20 -10.14 -10.07
CA PHE A 149 -0.60 -10.32 -11.38
C PHE A 149 0.17 -11.64 -11.44
N TYR A 150 0.01 -12.36 -12.54
CA TYR A 150 0.66 -13.66 -12.78
C TYR A 150 1.64 -13.57 -13.95
#